data_19af387c2d51502066cb21fd4104e252
#
_entry.id   19af387c2d51502066cb21fd4104e252
#
_cell.length_a   1.000
_cell.length_b   1.000
_cell.length_c   1.000
_cell.angle_alpha   90.00
_cell.angle_beta   90.00
_cell.angle_gamma   90.00
#
_symmetry.space_group_name_H-M   'P 1'
#
loop_
_entity.id
_entity.type
_entity.pdbx_description
1 polymer ?
#
loop_
_entity_poly.entity_id
_entity_poly.type
_entity_poly.pdbx_seq_one_letter_code
_entity_poly.pdbx_strand_id
1 'polypeptide(L)'
;PIDSKEAMARVRQIISDMSERMGADSFPNWIGPQRFGSTRPVTPEVGRSVIEGDFEKACDLYLGMKGQSDTEDVWKFRKLWREDRDPDACLEIIPEHLGYEKSILESLSEKPEDWLAAFKRLPNSLQLLCVHSLQSLAFNHALAARMDSGHSLIEPILGDLVAPLHANGRIDVSKLAEVTESNLDRCRRNCKLGRLTVTGPLPGLDSQLALGEQGEIEITGLERSGLTDVNWRISSIPRLTSSGTRRPLSVPFDSFSVEEAQEMPEDQLSQRWRDGPSSSDRWHPEGTSLRMRFSLPPGTYATVLMRELMKSPLDHY
;
A
#
# COMPACT_ATOMS: atom_id res chain seq x y z
N PRO A 1 16.04 24.08 -10.88
CA PRO A 1 14.60 24.12 -11.23
C PRO A 1 14.46 24.14 -12.76
N ILE A 2 13.53 23.35 -13.31
CA ILE A 2 13.15 23.35 -14.71
C ILE A 2 11.92 24.25 -14.89
N ASP A 3 11.76 24.88 -16.06
CA ASP A 3 10.57 25.68 -16.33
C ASP A 3 9.32 24.82 -16.53
N SER A 4 8.13 25.44 -16.46
CA SER A 4 6.85 24.72 -16.55
C SER A 4 6.66 23.99 -17.88
N LYS A 5 7.16 24.54 -18.98
CA LYS A 5 7.02 23.90 -20.31
C LYS A 5 7.87 22.65 -20.39
N GLU A 6 9.12 22.71 -19.91
CA GLU A 6 10.01 21.56 -19.85
C GLU A 6 9.45 20.49 -18.91
N ALA A 7 8.96 20.88 -17.72
CA ALA A 7 8.34 19.98 -16.76
C ALA A 7 7.11 19.27 -17.34
N MET A 8 6.22 20.00 -18.01
CA MET A 8 5.05 19.42 -18.69
C MET A 8 5.44 18.49 -19.84
N ALA A 9 6.45 18.85 -20.64
CA ALA A 9 6.96 18.00 -21.71
C ALA A 9 7.52 16.69 -21.15
N ARG A 10 8.25 16.75 -20.04
CA ARG A 10 8.81 15.58 -19.34
C ARG A 10 7.71 14.65 -18.80
N VAL A 11 6.67 15.21 -18.19
CA VAL A 11 5.51 14.42 -17.72
C VAL A 11 4.83 13.71 -18.89
N ARG A 12 4.56 14.40 -20.00
CA ARG A 12 3.96 13.79 -21.19
C ARG A 12 4.83 12.69 -21.79
N GLN A 13 6.14 12.88 -21.81
CA GLN A 13 7.08 11.83 -22.26
C GLN A 13 7.01 10.62 -21.35
N ILE A 14 7.03 10.78 -20.03
CA ILE A 14 6.92 9.66 -19.07
C ILE A 14 5.60 8.90 -19.27
N ILE A 15 4.48 9.60 -19.47
CA ILE A 15 3.18 8.97 -19.76
C ILE A 15 3.25 8.18 -21.07
N SER A 16 3.81 8.76 -22.13
CA SER A 16 3.97 8.08 -23.42
C SER A 16 4.84 6.81 -23.31
N ASP A 17 5.99 6.92 -22.65
CA ASP A 17 6.91 5.79 -22.43
C ASP A 17 6.27 4.70 -21.56
N MET A 18 5.46 5.10 -20.57
CA MET A 18 4.73 4.15 -19.71
C MET A 18 3.65 3.45 -20.53
N SER A 19 2.84 4.20 -21.30
CA SER A 19 1.79 3.63 -22.16
C SER A 19 2.38 2.69 -23.23
N GLU A 20 3.54 3.02 -23.81
CA GLU A 20 4.23 2.16 -24.76
C GLU A 20 4.70 0.87 -24.11
N ARG A 21 5.38 0.94 -22.96
CA ARG A 21 5.86 -0.24 -22.21
C ARG A 21 4.74 -1.14 -21.73
N MET A 22 3.65 -0.54 -21.30
CA MET A 22 2.47 -1.28 -20.81
C MET A 22 1.55 -1.73 -21.95
N GLY A 23 1.71 -1.18 -23.17
CA GLY A 23 0.81 -1.43 -24.30
C GLY A 23 -0.60 -0.84 -24.13
N ALA A 24 -0.80 0.01 -23.13
CA ALA A 24 -2.05 0.72 -22.81
C ALA A 24 -1.77 1.86 -21.82
N ASP A 25 -2.71 2.81 -21.71
CA ASP A 25 -2.66 3.86 -20.69
C ASP A 25 -2.92 3.26 -19.29
N SER A 26 -1.89 2.64 -18.76
CA SER A 26 -1.93 1.92 -17.49
C SER A 26 -0.58 1.99 -16.77
N PHE A 27 -0.58 1.68 -15.47
CA PHE A 27 0.60 1.64 -14.65
C PHE A 27 0.57 0.43 -13.70
N PRO A 28 1.73 0.02 -13.13
CA PRO A 28 1.77 -1.06 -12.17
C PRO A 28 0.90 -0.75 -10.93
N ASN A 29 0.05 -1.70 -10.54
CA ASN A 29 -0.96 -1.51 -9.50
C ASN A 29 -0.40 -1.68 -8.09
N TRP A 30 0.73 -1.04 -7.79
CA TRP A 30 1.30 -1.06 -6.45
C TRP A 30 0.28 -0.63 -5.39
N ILE A 31 0.37 -1.25 -4.24
CA ILE A 31 -0.33 -0.77 -3.05
C ILE A 31 0.57 0.29 -2.41
N GLY A 32 0.02 1.50 -2.28
CA GLY A 32 0.79 2.68 -1.88
C GLY A 32 1.19 2.71 -0.40
N PRO A 33 2.16 3.59 -0.02
CA PRO A 33 2.69 3.71 1.33
C PRO A 33 1.63 3.94 2.41
N GLN A 34 0.52 4.58 2.05
CA GLN A 34 -0.60 4.84 2.99
C GLN A 34 -1.17 3.56 3.60
N ARG A 35 -1.05 2.41 2.91
CA ARG A 35 -1.47 1.09 3.43
C ARG A 35 -0.57 0.61 4.57
N PHE A 36 0.69 1.01 4.53
CA PHE A 36 1.73 0.53 5.44
C PHE A 36 2.01 1.50 6.60
N GLY A 37 1.45 2.71 6.55
CA GLY A 37 1.76 3.84 7.43
C GLY A 37 2.83 4.72 6.80
N SER A 38 2.44 5.82 6.13
CA SER A 38 3.33 6.65 5.30
C SER A 38 4.57 7.15 6.01
N THR A 39 4.43 7.59 7.26
CA THR A 39 5.53 8.14 8.08
C THR A 39 6.05 7.16 9.13
N ARG A 40 5.28 6.08 9.37
CA ARG A 40 5.59 5.03 10.34
C ARG A 40 5.06 3.70 9.81
N PRO A 41 5.85 2.96 9.03
CA PRO A 41 5.41 1.72 8.35
C PRO A 41 5.29 0.54 9.32
N VAL A 42 4.48 0.67 10.36
CA VAL A 42 4.31 -0.29 11.45
C VAL A 42 3.21 -1.32 11.17
N THR A 43 2.25 -1.00 10.30
CA THR A 43 1.05 -1.85 10.14
C THR A 43 1.33 -3.27 9.67
N PRO A 44 2.31 -3.57 8.79
CA PRO A 44 2.61 -4.95 8.42
C PRO A 44 3.17 -5.76 9.59
N GLU A 45 4.05 -5.16 10.41
CA GLU A 45 4.66 -5.85 11.55
C GLU A 45 3.63 -6.12 12.66
N VAL A 46 2.76 -5.14 12.93
CA VAL A 46 1.62 -5.34 13.84
C VAL A 46 0.69 -6.43 13.28
N GLY A 47 0.39 -6.40 11.99
CA GLY A 47 -0.44 -7.41 11.32
C GLY A 47 0.14 -8.82 11.44
N ARG A 48 1.46 -8.97 11.31
CA ARG A 48 2.19 -10.23 11.51
C ARG A 48 2.00 -10.75 12.93
N SER A 49 2.28 -9.92 13.92
CA SER A 49 2.12 -10.28 15.32
C SER A 49 0.68 -10.69 15.66
N VAL A 50 -0.32 -10.00 15.09
CA VAL A 50 -1.73 -10.36 15.27
C VAL A 50 -2.07 -11.74 14.68
N ILE A 51 -1.53 -12.06 13.50
CA ILE A 51 -1.74 -13.36 12.85
C ILE A 51 -1.05 -14.48 13.65
N GLU A 52 0.13 -14.21 14.19
CA GLU A 52 0.88 -15.12 15.07
C GLU A 52 0.21 -15.29 16.45
N GLY A 53 -0.77 -14.43 16.79
CA GLY A 53 -1.45 -14.43 18.10
C GLY A 53 -0.66 -13.72 19.20
N ASP A 54 0.44 -13.05 18.83
CA ASP A 54 1.31 -12.31 19.74
C ASP A 54 0.81 -10.87 19.89
N PHE A 55 -0.21 -10.68 20.74
CA PHE A 55 -0.80 -9.37 20.97
C PHE A 55 0.08 -8.45 21.82
N GLU A 56 0.96 -9.01 22.63
CA GLU A 56 1.98 -8.24 23.35
C GLU A 56 2.89 -7.53 22.36
N LYS A 57 3.53 -8.27 21.47
CA LYS A 57 4.38 -7.72 20.43
C LYS A 57 3.61 -6.76 19.48
N ALA A 58 2.36 -7.05 19.18
CA ALA A 58 1.51 -6.16 18.37
C ALA A 58 1.33 -4.79 19.03
N CYS A 59 1.03 -4.74 20.33
CA CYS A 59 0.93 -3.51 21.09
C CYS A 59 2.27 -2.81 21.25
N ASP A 60 3.34 -3.54 21.53
CA ASP A 60 4.69 -2.99 21.65
C ASP A 60 5.14 -2.27 20.37
N LEU A 61 4.96 -2.91 19.23
CA LEU A 61 5.26 -2.31 17.94
C LEU A 61 4.42 -1.06 17.70
N TYR A 62 3.12 -1.13 18.00
CA TYR A 62 2.23 -0.01 17.77
C TYR A 62 2.56 1.18 18.68
N LEU A 63 2.89 0.96 19.94
CA LEU A 63 3.25 1.99 20.90
C LEU A 63 4.66 2.53 20.69
N GLY A 64 5.63 1.65 20.50
CA GLY A 64 7.07 1.97 20.64
C GLY A 64 7.80 2.25 19.32
N MET A 65 7.31 1.81 18.16
CA MET A 65 8.04 1.99 16.91
C MET A 65 8.11 3.48 16.50
N LYS A 66 9.33 3.95 16.24
CA LYS A 66 9.60 5.33 15.84
C LYS A 66 9.05 5.62 14.44
N GLY A 67 8.39 6.76 14.28
CA GLY A 67 8.01 7.33 12.98
C GLY A 67 9.04 8.33 12.45
N GLN A 68 9.10 8.49 11.14
CA GLN A 68 10.01 9.46 10.49
C GLN A 68 9.63 10.92 10.81
N SER A 69 8.33 11.17 11.03
CA SER A 69 7.78 12.50 11.33
C SER A 69 7.34 12.65 12.79
N ASP A 70 7.81 11.78 13.69
CA ASP A 70 7.52 11.91 15.11
C ASP A 70 8.13 13.24 15.64
N THR A 71 7.30 14.05 16.30
CA THR A 71 7.76 15.22 17.05
C THR A 71 8.56 14.76 18.28
N GLU A 72 9.31 15.70 18.89
CA GLU A 72 10.12 15.37 20.06
C GLU A 72 9.30 14.74 21.20
N ASP A 73 8.08 15.24 21.44
CA ASP A 73 7.19 14.73 22.48
C ASP A 73 6.69 13.32 22.17
N VAL A 74 6.31 13.05 20.92
CA VAL A 74 5.93 11.71 20.46
C VAL A 74 7.12 10.76 20.61
N TRP A 75 8.33 11.22 20.26
CA TRP A 75 9.52 10.41 20.40
C TRP A 75 9.87 10.10 21.86
N LYS A 76 9.74 11.07 22.77
CA LYS A 76 9.92 10.87 24.24
C LYS A 76 8.97 9.81 24.76
N PHE A 77 7.69 9.90 24.41
CA PHE A 77 6.69 8.89 24.77
C PHE A 77 7.07 7.48 24.27
N ARG A 78 7.39 7.33 22.97
CA ARG A 78 7.74 6.03 22.39
C ARG A 78 9.03 5.45 22.97
N LYS A 79 9.97 6.31 23.33
CA LYS A 79 11.22 5.92 24.01
C LYS A 79 10.93 5.40 25.40
N LEU A 80 10.14 6.12 26.20
CA LEU A 80 9.74 5.72 27.56
C LEU A 80 9.06 4.34 27.54
N TRP A 81 8.09 4.16 26.63
CA TRP A 81 7.44 2.86 26.46
C TRP A 81 8.44 1.72 26.21
N ARG A 82 9.43 1.91 25.36
CA ARG A 82 10.42 0.86 25.03
C ARG A 82 11.40 0.57 26.17
N GLU A 83 11.66 1.53 27.03
CA GLU A 83 12.61 1.40 28.14
C GLU A 83 11.93 0.82 29.38
N ASP A 84 10.76 1.32 29.73
CA ASP A 84 10.13 1.02 31.03
C ASP A 84 8.88 0.15 30.91
N ARG A 85 8.18 0.20 29.77
CA ARG A 85 6.91 -0.51 29.53
C ARG A 85 5.86 -0.25 30.61
N ASP A 86 5.90 0.93 31.21
CA ASP A 86 4.97 1.39 32.23
C ASP A 86 3.83 2.20 31.61
N PRO A 87 2.57 1.66 31.56
CA PRO A 87 1.45 2.36 30.99
C PRO A 87 1.13 3.68 31.71
N ASP A 88 1.24 3.71 33.04
CA ASP A 88 0.87 4.89 33.85
C ASP A 88 1.86 6.03 33.62
N ALA A 89 3.16 5.73 33.64
CA ALA A 89 4.20 6.71 33.30
C ALA A 89 4.05 7.25 31.87
N CYS A 90 3.68 6.38 30.92
CA CYS A 90 3.43 6.79 29.54
C CYS A 90 2.18 7.67 29.40
N LEU A 91 1.11 7.41 30.16
CA LEU A 91 -0.10 8.20 30.16
C LEU A 91 0.11 9.64 30.65
N GLU A 92 1.12 9.87 31.50
CA GLU A 92 1.44 11.21 32.00
C GLU A 92 2.07 12.11 30.90
N ILE A 93 2.76 11.53 29.91
CA ILE A 93 3.52 12.30 28.92
C ILE A 93 3.02 12.16 27.48
N ILE A 94 2.06 11.24 27.23
CA ILE A 94 1.57 11.00 25.87
C ILE A 94 0.87 12.23 25.30
N PRO A 95 1.22 12.67 24.06
CA PRO A 95 0.54 13.76 23.38
C PRO A 95 -0.96 13.48 23.16
N GLU A 96 -1.82 14.47 23.38
CA GLU A 96 -3.29 14.33 23.29
C GLU A 96 -3.80 13.79 21.94
N HIS A 97 -3.10 14.09 20.84
CA HIS A 97 -3.48 13.66 19.50
C HIS A 97 -3.24 12.16 19.25
N LEU A 98 -2.52 11.45 20.13
CA LEU A 98 -2.27 10.01 20.04
C LEU A 98 -3.37 9.20 20.75
N GLY A 99 -4.63 9.45 20.37
CA GLY A 99 -5.78 8.85 21.03
C GLY A 99 -5.86 7.31 20.95
N TYR A 100 -5.32 6.70 19.92
CA TYR A 100 -5.30 5.23 19.78
C TYR A 100 -4.26 4.60 20.70
N GLU A 101 -3.06 5.16 20.75
CA GLU A 101 -2.01 4.75 21.68
C GLU A 101 -2.48 4.91 23.13
N LYS A 102 -3.11 6.03 23.43
CA LYS A 102 -3.70 6.30 24.77
C LYS A 102 -4.71 5.23 25.16
N SER A 103 -5.61 4.84 24.25
CA SER A 103 -6.61 3.80 24.54
C SER A 103 -6.00 2.43 24.84
N ILE A 104 -4.85 2.08 24.22
CA ILE A 104 -4.10 0.86 24.54
C ILE A 104 -3.51 0.97 25.96
N LEU A 105 -2.84 2.08 26.25
CA LEU A 105 -2.22 2.32 27.57
C LEU A 105 -3.23 2.30 28.71
N GLU A 106 -4.39 2.97 28.56
CA GLU A 106 -5.49 2.95 29.53
C GLU A 106 -5.96 1.50 29.81
N SER A 107 -6.08 0.69 28.76
CA SER A 107 -6.46 -0.72 28.92
C SER A 107 -5.41 -1.55 29.66
N LEU A 108 -4.12 -1.26 29.43
CA LEU A 108 -3.02 -1.96 30.12
C LEU A 108 -2.83 -1.47 31.55
N SER A 109 -3.11 -0.20 31.84
CA SER A 109 -3.16 0.34 33.23
C SER A 109 -4.28 -0.31 34.04
N GLU A 110 -5.49 -0.46 33.44
CA GLU A 110 -6.64 -1.10 34.10
C GLU A 110 -6.42 -2.60 34.31
N LYS A 111 -5.82 -3.29 33.33
CA LYS A 111 -5.57 -4.73 33.34
C LYS A 111 -4.19 -5.04 32.74
N PRO A 112 -3.14 -5.06 33.56
CA PRO A 112 -1.83 -5.45 33.12
C PRO A 112 -1.84 -6.83 32.44
N GLU A 113 -1.07 -6.98 31.37
CA GLU A 113 -0.90 -8.21 30.60
C GLU A 113 -2.13 -8.68 29.78
N ASP A 114 -3.27 -7.99 29.83
CA ASP A 114 -4.41 -8.28 28.94
C ASP A 114 -4.22 -7.63 27.55
N TRP A 115 -3.15 -8.04 26.87
CA TRP A 115 -2.72 -7.51 25.58
C TRP A 115 -3.78 -7.66 24.47
N LEU A 116 -4.58 -8.73 24.54
CA LEU A 116 -5.67 -8.94 23.61
C LEU A 116 -6.79 -7.88 23.80
N ALA A 117 -7.14 -7.58 25.05
CA ALA A 117 -8.11 -6.53 25.35
C ALA A 117 -7.57 -5.16 24.95
N ALA A 118 -6.30 -4.87 25.23
CA ALA A 118 -5.62 -3.64 24.84
C ALA A 118 -5.60 -3.45 23.32
N PHE A 119 -5.22 -4.45 22.54
CA PHE A 119 -5.27 -4.39 21.09
C PHE A 119 -6.68 -4.17 20.54
N LYS A 120 -7.70 -4.75 21.19
CA LYS A 120 -9.12 -4.55 20.81
C LYS A 120 -9.64 -3.14 21.05
N ARG A 121 -8.94 -2.28 21.81
CA ARG A 121 -9.26 -0.84 21.94
C ARG A 121 -9.04 -0.07 20.63
N LEU A 122 -8.18 -0.55 19.75
CA LEU A 122 -8.03 0.04 18.43
C LEU A 122 -9.34 -0.08 17.62
N PRO A 123 -9.67 0.92 16.77
CA PRO A 123 -10.82 0.80 15.87
C PRO A 123 -10.75 -0.44 14.99
N ASN A 124 -11.90 -1.05 14.72
CA ASN A 124 -11.98 -2.23 13.87
C ASN A 124 -11.34 -2.06 12.49
N SER A 125 -11.48 -0.87 11.91
CA SER A 125 -10.86 -0.53 10.62
C SER A 125 -9.33 -0.53 10.69
N LEU A 126 -8.75 -0.07 11.81
CA LEU A 126 -7.30 -0.06 12.01
C LEU A 126 -6.76 -1.47 12.26
N GLN A 127 -7.47 -2.28 13.05
CA GLN A 127 -7.11 -3.69 13.25
C GLN A 127 -7.12 -4.47 11.91
N LEU A 128 -8.15 -4.26 11.07
CA LEU A 128 -8.22 -4.83 9.72
C LEU A 128 -7.11 -4.28 8.82
N LEU A 129 -6.78 -3.00 8.93
CA LEU A 129 -5.70 -2.38 8.17
C LEU A 129 -4.37 -3.10 8.42
N CYS A 130 -4.05 -3.44 9.68
CA CYS A 130 -2.82 -4.16 10.04
C CYS A 130 -2.74 -5.51 9.32
N VAL A 131 -3.79 -6.34 9.39
CA VAL A 131 -3.81 -7.65 8.72
C VAL A 131 -3.76 -7.50 7.19
N HIS A 132 -4.57 -6.61 6.63
CA HIS A 132 -4.61 -6.38 5.18
C HIS A 132 -3.32 -5.74 4.63
N SER A 133 -2.56 -5.00 5.46
CA SER A 133 -1.27 -4.46 5.03
C SER A 133 -0.26 -5.56 4.77
N LEU A 134 -0.30 -6.63 5.56
CA LEU A 134 0.57 -7.79 5.34
C LEU A 134 0.27 -8.50 4.02
N GLN A 135 -1.04 -8.69 3.69
CA GLN A 135 -1.45 -9.19 2.37
C GLN A 135 -0.98 -8.27 1.23
N SER A 136 -1.05 -6.96 1.48
CA SER A 136 -0.64 -5.94 0.52
C SER A 136 0.87 -5.96 0.27
N LEU A 137 1.66 -6.27 1.29
CA LEU A 137 3.10 -6.46 1.18
C LEU A 137 3.43 -7.64 0.27
N ALA A 138 2.76 -8.79 0.47
CA ALA A 138 2.92 -9.97 -0.39
C ALA A 138 2.57 -9.67 -1.85
N PHE A 139 1.47 -8.97 -2.09
CA PHE A 139 1.10 -8.55 -3.44
C PHE A 139 2.18 -7.68 -4.10
N ASN A 140 2.70 -6.69 -3.36
CA ASN A 140 3.76 -5.82 -3.89
C ASN A 140 5.03 -6.61 -4.21
N HIS A 141 5.41 -7.57 -3.36
CA HIS A 141 6.57 -8.41 -3.65
C HIS A 141 6.35 -9.35 -4.85
N ALA A 142 5.14 -9.91 -5.01
CA ALA A 142 4.81 -10.72 -6.18
C ALA A 142 4.80 -9.88 -7.47
N LEU A 143 4.27 -8.65 -7.40
CA LEU A 143 4.30 -7.71 -8.53
C LEU A 143 5.74 -7.35 -8.90
N ALA A 144 6.61 -7.08 -7.92
CA ALA A 144 8.03 -6.82 -8.14
C ALA A 144 8.71 -8.03 -8.79
N ALA A 145 8.51 -9.23 -8.26
CA ALA A 145 9.11 -10.45 -8.78
C ALA A 145 8.71 -10.70 -10.25
N ARG A 146 7.44 -10.44 -10.63
CA ARG A 146 7.00 -10.54 -12.03
C ARG A 146 7.69 -9.52 -12.92
N MET A 147 7.86 -8.30 -12.48
CA MET A 147 8.58 -7.26 -13.22
C MET A 147 10.07 -7.61 -13.36
N ASP A 148 10.69 -8.11 -12.30
CA ASP A 148 12.09 -8.56 -12.29
C ASP A 148 12.32 -9.72 -13.29
N SER A 149 11.32 -10.61 -13.45
CA SER A 149 11.33 -11.71 -14.42
C SER A 149 11.10 -11.25 -15.88
N GLY A 150 10.85 -9.95 -16.11
CA GLY A 150 10.64 -9.39 -17.44
C GLY A 150 9.25 -9.66 -18.04
N HIS A 151 8.31 -10.21 -17.27
CA HIS A 151 6.96 -10.51 -17.76
C HIS A 151 6.05 -9.26 -17.77
N SER A 152 5.19 -9.21 -18.78
CA SER A 152 4.17 -8.16 -18.90
C SER A 152 3.16 -8.22 -17.75
N LEU A 153 2.72 -7.05 -17.30
CA LEU A 153 1.64 -6.93 -16.30
C LEU A 153 0.25 -6.99 -16.92
N ILE A 154 0.14 -6.89 -18.25
CA ILE A 154 -1.13 -6.90 -18.98
C ILE A 154 -1.26 -8.08 -19.94
N GLU A 155 -0.16 -8.61 -20.44
CA GLU A 155 -0.16 -9.79 -21.30
C GLU A 155 0.02 -11.05 -20.46
N PRO A 156 -0.97 -11.97 -20.45
CA PRO A 156 -0.88 -13.18 -19.66
C PRO A 156 0.09 -14.19 -20.23
N ILE A 157 0.73 -14.96 -19.34
CA ILE A 157 1.53 -16.15 -19.63
C ILE A 157 0.79 -17.40 -19.17
N LEU A 158 1.31 -18.59 -19.49
CA LEU A 158 0.76 -19.87 -19.03
C LEU A 158 0.78 -19.93 -17.49
N GLY A 159 -0.30 -20.43 -16.92
CA GLY A 159 -0.48 -20.55 -15.49
C GLY A 159 -1.02 -19.29 -14.78
N ASP A 160 -1.05 -18.14 -15.46
CA ASP A 160 -1.67 -16.92 -14.91
C ASP A 160 -3.13 -17.15 -14.52
N LEU A 161 -3.59 -16.43 -13.52
CA LEU A 161 -4.99 -16.29 -13.20
C LEU A 161 -5.50 -14.93 -13.69
N VAL A 162 -6.45 -14.96 -14.61
CA VAL A 162 -7.10 -13.77 -15.17
C VAL A 162 -8.54 -13.65 -14.66
N ALA A 163 -9.01 -12.42 -14.53
CA ALA A 163 -10.36 -12.12 -14.11
C ALA A 163 -11.08 -11.18 -15.08
N PRO A 164 -12.40 -11.28 -15.22
CA PRO A 164 -13.20 -10.27 -15.92
C PRO A 164 -13.03 -8.90 -15.31
N LEU A 165 -12.81 -7.89 -16.15
CA LEU A 165 -12.71 -6.49 -15.77
C LEU A 165 -14.00 -5.77 -16.13
N HIS A 166 -14.66 -5.19 -15.14
CA HIS A 166 -15.84 -4.36 -15.34
C HIS A 166 -15.47 -2.94 -15.78
N ALA A 167 -16.40 -2.24 -16.41
CA ALA A 167 -16.20 -0.87 -16.87
C ALA A 167 -15.81 0.12 -15.75
N ASN A 168 -16.15 -0.17 -14.50
CA ASN A 168 -15.74 0.62 -13.34
C ASN A 168 -14.36 0.23 -12.79
N GLY A 169 -13.60 -0.61 -13.50
CA GLY A 169 -12.26 -1.07 -13.11
C GLY A 169 -12.22 -2.14 -12.01
N ARG A 170 -13.36 -2.62 -11.51
CA ARG A 170 -13.41 -3.75 -10.57
C ARG A 170 -13.30 -5.07 -11.31
N ILE A 171 -12.73 -6.08 -10.66
CA ILE A 171 -12.64 -7.44 -11.18
C ILE A 171 -13.71 -8.34 -10.55
N ASP A 172 -14.13 -9.34 -11.30
CA ASP A 172 -15.00 -10.41 -10.79
C ASP A 172 -14.14 -11.62 -10.38
N VAL A 173 -13.74 -11.64 -9.10
CA VAL A 173 -12.91 -12.72 -8.54
C VAL A 173 -13.64 -14.07 -8.48
N SER A 174 -14.96 -14.12 -8.61
CA SER A 174 -15.72 -15.37 -8.67
C SER A 174 -15.57 -16.09 -10.02
N LYS A 175 -15.02 -15.41 -11.03
CA LYS A 175 -14.81 -15.89 -12.39
C LYS A 175 -13.34 -15.90 -12.79
N LEU A 176 -12.46 -16.18 -11.83
CA LEU A 176 -11.06 -16.43 -12.14
C LEU A 176 -10.92 -17.58 -13.13
N ALA A 177 -10.05 -17.41 -14.10
CA ALA A 177 -9.74 -18.43 -15.08
C ALA A 177 -8.21 -18.60 -15.19
N GLU A 178 -7.78 -19.86 -15.18
CA GLU A 178 -6.39 -20.21 -15.44
C GLU A 178 -6.08 -20.06 -16.93
N VAL A 179 -4.91 -19.53 -17.23
CA VAL A 179 -4.37 -19.42 -18.59
C VAL A 179 -3.65 -20.71 -18.94
N THR A 180 -4.22 -21.45 -19.88
CA THR A 180 -3.71 -22.72 -20.40
C THR A 180 -3.31 -22.57 -21.87
N GLU A 181 -2.60 -23.55 -22.43
CA GLU A 181 -2.26 -23.56 -23.88
C GLU A 181 -3.50 -23.39 -24.77
N SER A 182 -4.61 -24.01 -24.40
CA SER A 182 -5.85 -23.99 -25.19
C SER A 182 -6.57 -22.64 -25.21
N ASN A 183 -6.33 -21.76 -24.23
CA ASN A 183 -7.02 -20.49 -24.11
C ASN A 183 -6.11 -19.25 -24.13
N LEU A 184 -4.78 -19.41 -24.18
CA LEU A 184 -3.78 -18.34 -24.10
C LEU A 184 -4.07 -17.18 -25.07
N ASP A 185 -4.22 -17.48 -26.35
CA ASP A 185 -4.47 -16.45 -27.38
C ASP A 185 -5.78 -15.70 -27.16
N ARG A 186 -6.80 -16.42 -26.68
CA ARG A 186 -8.08 -15.80 -26.31
C ARG A 186 -7.93 -14.89 -25.09
N CYS A 187 -7.18 -15.32 -24.07
CA CYS A 187 -6.90 -14.52 -22.87
C CYS A 187 -6.09 -13.28 -23.25
N ARG A 188 -5.02 -13.39 -24.02
CA ARG A 188 -4.22 -12.26 -24.52
C ARG A 188 -5.08 -11.24 -25.26
N ARG A 189 -5.92 -11.70 -26.20
CA ARG A 189 -6.83 -10.82 -26.93
C ARG A 189 -7.82 -10.10 -26.00
N ASN A 190 -8.40 -10.79 -25.03
CA ASN A 190 -9.35 -10.18 -24.11
C ASN A 190 -8.68 -9.24 -23.09
N CYS A 191 -7.44 -9.52 -22.67
CA CYS A 191 -6.67 -8.59 -21.85
C CYS A 191 -6.35 -7.31 -22.66
N LYS A 192 -5.91 -7.44 -23.91
CA LYS A 192 -5.67 -6.29 -24.81
C LYS A 192 -6.93 -5.44 -25.05
N LEU A 193 -8.11 -6.07 -25.04
CA LEU A 193 -9.41 -5.37 -25.16
C LEU A 193 -9.94 -4.83 -23.83
N GLY A 194 -9.20 -4.95 -22.71
CA GLY A 194 -9.66 -4.52 -21.40
C GLY A 194 -10.85 -5.29 -20.83
N ARG A 195 -11.16 -6.49 -21.34
CA ARG A 195 -12.24 -7.37 -20.87
C ARG A 195 -11.80 -8.31 -19.76
N LEU A 196 -10.53 -8.68 -19.77
CA LEU A 196 -9.85 -9.46 -18.76
C LEU A 196 -8.65 -8.69 -18.25
N THR A 197 -8.18 -9.04 -17.07
CA THR A 197 -6.92 -8.53 -16.50
C THR A 197 -6.14 -9.64 -15.84
N VAL A 198 -4.82 -9.58 -15.92
CA VAL A 198 -3.91 -10.44 -15.16
C VAL A 198 -3.96 -10.03 -13.69
N THR A 199 -3.97 -11.01 -12.79
CA THR A 199 -4.11 -10.76 -11.36
C THR A 199 -2.95 -11.34 -10.55
N GLY A 200 -2.66 -10.74 -9.40
CA GLY A 200 -1.73 -11.24 -8.38
C GLY A 200 -2.44 -11.51 -7.05
N PRO A 201 -1.78 -12.26 -6.14
CA PRO A 201 -2.39 -12.75 -4.91
C PRO A 201 -2.47 -11.67 -3.82
N LEU A 202 -3.59 -11.63 -3.12
CA LEU A 202 -3.72 -11.09 -1.76
C LEU A 202 -3.98 -12.30 -0.86
N PRO A 203 -2.94 -12.86 -0.20
CA PRO A 203 -3.02 -14.16 0.45
C PRO A 203 -4.03 -14.23 1.60
N GLY A 204 -4.57 -15.40 1.86
CA GLY A 204 -5.55 -15.69 2.91
C GLY A 204 -5.86 -17.17 2.99
N LEU A 205 -6.89 -17.57 3.74
CA LEU A 205 -7.26 -18.99 3.96
C LEU A 205 -7.57 -19.74 2.67
N ASP A 206 -8.25 -19.07 1.72
CA ASP A 206 -8.78 -19.69 0.51
C ASP A 206 -8.12 -19.14 -0.75
N SER A 207 -6.91 -18.57 -0.61
CA SER A 207 -6.19 -17.95 -1.73
C SER A 207 -5.79 -19.00 -2.75
N GLN A 208 -6.15 -18.76 -4.00
CA GLN A 208 -5.64 -19.50 -5.14
C GLN A 208 -4.38 -18.80 -5.68
N LEU A 209 -3.27 -19.53 -5.74
CA LEU A 209 -2.06 -19.09 -6.43
C LEU A 209 -2.14 -19.48 -7.91
N ALA A 210 -1.40 -18.78 -8.74
CA ALA A 210 -1.16 -19.11 -10.13
C ALA A 210 -0.37 -20.43 -10.24
N LEU A 211 -0.26 -20.98 -11.44
CA LEU A 211 0.46 -22.23 -11.71
C LEU A 211 1.71 -21.96 -12.55
N GLY A 212 2.55 -22.98 -12.69
CA GLY A 212 3.78 -22.91 -13.51
C GLY A 212 4.68 -21.76 -13.10
N GLU A 213 5.29 -21.10 -14.07
CA GLU A 213 6.24 -20.01 -13.86
C GLU A 213 5.63 -18.84 -13.05
N GLN A 214 4.38 -18.47 -13.33
CA GLN A 214 3.71 -17.42 -12.54
C GLN A 214 3.46 -17.86 -11.10
N GLY A 215 3.18 -19.13 -10.86
CA GLY A 215 3.07 -19.69 -9.51
C GLY A 215 4.36 -19.55 -8.71
N GLU A 216 5.50 -19.82 -9.33
CA GLU A 216 6.83 -19.65 -8.72
C GLU A 216 7.12 -18.18 -8.41
N ILE A 217 6.72 -17.27 -9.28
CA ILE A 217 6.83 -15.82 -9.06
C ILE A 217 5.98 -15.38 -7.86
N GLU A 218 4.75 -15.89 -7.75
CA GLU A 218 3.87 -15.57 -6.61
C GLU A 218 4.42 -16.14 -5.29
N ILE A 219 4.95 -17.37 -5.31
CA ILE A 219 5.63 -17.98 -4.16
C ILE A 219 6.85 -17.14 -3.75
N THR A 220 7.67 -16.69 -4.69
CA THR A 220 8.79 -15.76 -4.41
C THR A 220 8.30 -14.49 -3.71
N GLY A 221 7.15 -13.95 -4.10
CA GLY A 221 6.52 -12.81 -3.43
C GLY A 221 6.12 -13.11 -1.98
N LEU A 222 5.58 -14.31 -1.72
CA LEU A 222 5.23 -14.78 -0.38
C LEU A 222 6.49 -14.98 0.48
N GLU A 223 7.54 -15.58 -0.06
CA GLU A 223 8.83 -15.78 0.60
C GLU A 223 9.47 -14.44 1.01
N ARG A 224 9.56 -13.50 0.08
CA ARG A 224 10.11 -12.14 0.34
C ARG A 224 9.34 -11.39 1.42
N SER A 225 8.05 -11.68 1.59
CA SER A 225 7.21 -11.11 2.65
C SER A 225 7.16 -11.96 3.92
N GLY A 226 7.79 -13.14 3.95
CA GLY A 226 7.76 -14.09 5.06
C GLY A 226 6.38 -14.66 5.35
N LEU A 227 5.59 -14.96 4.29
CA LEU A 227 4.19 -15.36 4.38
C LEU A 227 3.89 -16.74 3.78
N THR A 228 4.92 -17.55 3.53
CA THR A 228 4.77 -18.87 2.89
C THR A 228 3.92 -19.82 3.74
N ASP A 229 4.15 -19.85 5.06
CA ASP A 229 3.52 -20.80 6.00
C ASP A 229 2.61 -20.13 7.03
N VAL A 230 2.00 -19.02 6.67
CA VAL A 230 1.17 -18.23 7.59
C VAL A 230 -0.24 -18.82 7.71
N ASN A 231 -0.67 -19.06 8.95
CA ASN A 231 -2.07 -19.41 9.23
C ASN A 231 -2.94 -18.15 9.32
N TRP A 232 -3.71 -17.86 8.29
CA TRP A 232 -4.58 -16.71 8.22
C TRP A 232 -5.81 -16.75 9.15
N ARG A 233 -5.99 -17.85 9.91
CA ARG A 233 -7.09 -17.97 10.87
C ARG A 233 -6.73 -17.33 12.20
N ILE A 234 -7.40 -16.25 12.55
CA ILE A 234 -7.20 -15.50 13.80
C ILE A 234 -8.33 -15.84 14.77
N SER A 235 -8.17 -16.94 15.50
CA SER A 235 -9.24 -17.46 16.37
C SER A 235 -9.60 -16.52 17.54
N SER A 236 -8.64 -15.72 18.05
CA SER A 236 -8.83 -14.73 19.11
C SER A 236 -9.68 -13.53 18.67
N ILE A 237 -9.66 -13.19 17.37
CA ILE A 237 -10.46 -12.13 16.76
C ILE A 237 -10.95 -12.61 15.38
N PRO A 238 -11.98 -13.49 15.31
CA PRO A 238 -12.38 -14.16 14.08
C PRO A 238 -12.68 -13.23 12.90
N ARG A 239 -13.19 -12.02 13.15
CA ARG A 239 -13.46 -11.01 12.12
C ARG A 239 -12.23 -10.49 11.39
N LEU A 240 -11.03 -10.71 11.92
CA LEU A 240 -9.77 -10.37 11.27
C LEU A 240 -9.23 -11.49 10.37
N THR A 241 -9.82 -12.69 10.46
CA THR A 241 -9.52 -13.79 9.54
C THR A 241 -9.82 -13.37 8.11
N SER A 242 -8.86 -13.52 7.21
CA SER A 242 -9.01 -13.15 5.81
C SER A 242 -9.05 -14.38 4.92
N SER A 243 -10.06 -14.47 4.05
CA SER A 243 -10.13 -15.52 3.00
C SER A 243 -9.05 -15.33 1.92
N GLY A 244 -8.52 -14.13 1.80
CA GLY A 244 -7.70 -13.75 0.67
C GLY A 244 -8.54 -13.41 -0.57
N THR A 245 -7.87 -12.91 -1.60
CA THR A 245 -8.46 -12.57 -2.89
C THR A 245 -7.37 -12.36 -3.93
N ARG A 246 -7.74 -11.85 -5.10
CA ARG A 246 -6.78 -11.44 -6.11
C ARG A 246 -6.99 -9.97 -6.51
N ARG A 247 -5.93 -9.35 -7.03
CA ARG A 247 -5.91 -7.94 -7.42
C ARG A 247 -5.28 -7.80 -8.81
N PRO A 248 -5.78 -6.91 -9.69
CA PRO A 248 -5.12 -6.63 -10.97
C PRO A 248 -3.68 -6.23 -10.79
N LEU A 249 -2.78 -6.72 -11.66
CA LEU A 249 -1.35 -6.33 -11.66
C LEU A 249 -1.13 -4.95 -12.26
N SER A 250 -2.03 -4.49 -13.13
CA SER A 250 -1.99 -3.17 -13.75
C SER A 250 -3.30 -2.41 -13.53
N VAL A 251 -3.22 -1.10 -13.61
CA VAL A 251 -4.38 -0.18 -13.46
C VAL A 251 -4.43 0.74 -14.67
N PRO A 252 -5.58 0.81 -15.36
CA PRO A 252 -5.79 1.85 -16.35
C PRO A 252 -5.96 3.21 -15.69
N PHE A 253 -5.60 4.27 -16.39
CA PHE A 253 -5.94 5.65 -16.07
C PHE A 253 -6.54 6.33 -17.29
N ASP A 254 -7.48 7.23 -17.06
CA ASP A 254 -8.19 7.94 -18.11
C ASP A 254 -8.08 9.46 -17.94
N SER A 255 -8.37 10.17 -19.03
CA SER A 255 -8.52 11.63 -19.01
C SER A 255 -7.32 12.37 -18.44
N PHE A 256 -6.10 11.85 -18.70
CA PHE A 256 -4.89 12.49 -18.19
C PHE A 256 -4.65 13.84 -18.85
N SER A 257 -4.49 14.87 -18.05
CA SER A 257 -4.06 16.18 -18.49
C SER A 257 -3.07 16.78 -17.50
N VAL A 258 -2.14 17.59 -18.02
CA VAL A 258 -1.16 18.34 -17.23
C VAL A 258 -1.15 19.77 -17.69
N GLU A 259 -1.23 20.69 -16.75
CA GLU A 259 -1.18 22.14 -16.95
C GLU A 259 -0.28 22.78 -15.89
N GLU A 260 0.19 23.98 -16.18
CA GLU A 260 0.87 24.79 -15.17
C GLU A 260 -0.12 25.14 -14.05
N ALA A 261 0.28 24.95 -12.81
CA ALA A 261 -0.55 25.36 -11.69
C ALA A 261 -0.51 26.89 -11.57
N GLN A 262 -1.67 27.51 -11.46
CA GLN A 262 -1.74 28.91 -11.08
C GLN A 262 -1.26 29.06 -9.64
N GLU A 263 -0.61 30.17 -9.33
CA GLU A 263 -0.23 30.51 -7.95
C GLU A 263 -1.48 30.42 -7.06
N MET A 264 -1.37 29.65 -5.99
CA MET A 264 -2.43 29.60 -4.99
C MET A 264 -2.34 30.85 -4.11
N PRO A 265 -3.47 31.52 -3.80
CA PRO A 265 -3.48 32.59 -2.82
C PRO A 265 -2.86 32.13 -1.50
N GLU A 266 -2.07 33.02 -0.88
CA GLU A 266 -1.30 32.70 0.31
C GLU A 266 -2.16 32.20 1.49
N ASP A 267 -3.39 32.69 1.59
CA ASP A 267 -4.39 32.29 2.58
C ASP A 267 -4.91 30.83 2.38
N GLN A 268 -4.76 30.28 1.19
CA GLN A 268 -5.15 28.90 0.84
C GLN A 268 -3.99 27.90 0.98
N LEU A 269 -2.78 28.38 1.22
CA LEU A 269 -1.64 27.52 1.47
C LEU A 269 -1.70 26.91 2.86
N SER A 270 -1.37 25.62 2.98
CA SER A 270 -1.16 24.99 4.28
C SER A 270 0.05 25.63 4.98
N GLN A 271 0.11 25.50 6.32
CA GLN A 271 1.23 26.03 7.11
C GLN A 271 2.57 25.53 6.57
N ARG A 272 2.67 24.24 6.25
CA ARG A 272 3.88 23.64 5.68
C ARG A 272 4.35 24.33 4.39
N TRP A 273 3.42 24.75 3.53
CA TRP A 273 3.75 25.49 2.30
C TRP A 273 4.20 26.91 2.59
N ARG A 274 3.64 27.56 3.62
CA ARG A 274 4.06 28.91 4.04
C ARG A 274 5.44 28.91 4.68
N ASP A 275 5.76 27.90 5.49
CA ASP A 275 7.03 27.80 6.20
C ASP A 275 8.19 27.40 5.26
N GLY A 276 7.87 27.00 4.03
CA GLY A 276 8.85 26.53 3.05
C GLY A 276 9.28 25.08 3.26
N PRO A 277 10.17 24.56 2.38
CA PRO A 277 10.61 23.18 2.46
C PRO A 277 11.51 22.95 3.67
N SER A 278 11.27 21.85 4.38
CA SER A 278 12.24 21.32 5.34
C SER A 278 13.41 20.63 4.63
N SER A 279 14.46 20.26 5.34
CA SER A 279 15.59 19.52 4.77
C SER A 279 15.22 18.16 4.19
N SER A 280 14.06 17.60 4.58
CA SER A 280 13.51 16.33 4.09
C SER A 280 12.52 16.49 2.94
N ASP A 281 12.06 17.71 2.65
CA ASP A 281 11.11 17.96 1.58
C ASP A 281 11.80 18.12 0.23
N ARG A 282 11.16 17.60 -0.82
CA ARG A 282 11.68 17.68 -2.20
C ARG A 282 10.98 18.69 -3.10
N TRP A 283 10.02 19.41 -2.58
CA TRP A 283 9.47 20.54 -3.32
C TRP A 283 10.38 21.76 -3.14
N HIS A 284 10.45 22.62 -4.14
CA HIS A 284 11.24 23.84 -4.12
C HIS A 284 10.31 25.05 -4.23
N PRO A 285 10.40 26.07 -3.34
CA PRO A 285 9.50 27.23 -3.35
C PRO A 285 9.58 28.02 -4.66
N GLU A 286 10.74 28.04 -5.31
CA GLU A 286 10.93 28.64 -6.65
C GLU A 286 10.77 27.63 -7.78
N GLY A 287 10.33 26.40 -7.46
CA GLY A 287 10.10 25.33 -8.43
C GLY A 287 8.79 25.51 -9.17
N THR A 288 8.70 24.88 -10.34
CA THR A 288 7.48 24.83 -11.13
C THR A 288 6.44 23.95 -10.47
N SER A 289 5.25 24.47 -10.29
CA SER A 289 4.10 23.70 -9.83
C SER A 289 3.23 23.26 -11.02
N LEU A 290 2.90 21.96 -11.07
CA LEU A 290 2.05 21.40 -12.10
C LEU A 290 0.72 20.91 -11.50
N ARG A 291 -0.37 21.15 -12.21
CA ARG A 291 -1.67 20.57 -11.92
C ARG A 291 -1.92 19.38 -12.85
N MET A 292 -2.18 18.23 -12.28
CA MET A 292 -2.51 17.02 -13.02
C MET A 292 -3.95 16.62 -12.74
N ARG A 293 -4.67 16.21 -13.78
CA ARG A 293 -6.02 15.65 -13.69
C ARG A 293 -6.02 14.29 -14.37
N PHE A 294 -6.65 13.33 -13.75
CA PHE A 294 -6.80 11.97 -14.24
C PHE A 294 -7.92 11.25 -13.50
N SER A 295 -8.44 10.19 -14.09
CA SER A 295 -9.42 9.29 -13.46
C SER A 295 -8.79 7.95 -13.19
N LEU A 296 -9.08 7.38 -12.01
CA LEU A 296 -8.62 6.06 -11.59
C LEU A 296 -9.78 5.19 -11.12
N PRO A 297 -9.71 3.87 -11.34
CA PRO A 297 -10.67 2.94 -10.77
C PRO A 297 -10.64 2.95 -9.23
N PRO A 298 -11.77 2.62 -8.56
CA PRO A 298 -11.81 2.47 -7.12
C PRO A 298 -10.80 1.44 -6.59
N GLY A 299 -10.18 1.74 -5.44
CA GLY A 299 -9.20 0.85 -4.80
C GLY A 299 -7.78 0.98 -5.35
N THR A 300 -7.51 1.97 -6.19
CA THR A 300 -6.18 2.32 -6.69
C THR A 300 -5.61 3.54 -5.97
N TYR A 301 -4.32 3.77 -6.10
CA TYR A 301 -3.61 4.82 -5.38
C TYR A 301 -3.11 5.90 -6.34
N ALA A 302 -3.70 7.10 -6.26
CA ALA A 302 -3.24 8.25 -7.02
C ALA A 302 -1.76 8.59 -6.74
N THR A 303 -1.33 8.41 -5.50
CA THR A 303 0.07 8.59 -5.09
C THR A 303 1.04 7.64 -5.81
N VAL A 304 0.58 6.46 -6.21
CA VAL A 304 1.38 5.52 -7.01
C VAL A 304 1.58 6.05 -8.43
N LEU A 305 0.51 6.53 -9.09
CA LEU A 305 0.64 7.17 -10.40
C LEU A 305 1.56 8.40 -10.31
N MET A 306 1.38 9.24 -9.30
CA MET A 306 2.24 10.42 -9.09
C MET A 306 3.71 10.02 -8.91
N ARG A 307 3.98 8.94 -8.18
CA ARG A 307 5.33 8.40 -8.01
C ARG A 307 5.93 7.92 -9.33
N GLU A 308 5.14 7.25 -10.18
CA GLU A 308 5.60 6.86 -11.53
C GLU A 308 5.99 8.09 -12.37
N LEU A 309 5.30 9.21 -12.20
CA LEU A 309 5.59 10.46 -12.90
C LEU A 309 6.80 11.20 -12.30
N MET A 310 6.89 11.27 -10.98
CA MET A 310 7.95 12.01 -10.30
C MET A 310 9.27 11.24 -10.25
N LYS A 311 9.22 9.90 -10.37
CA LYS A 311 10.39 9.00 -10.26
C LYS A 311 11.24 9.23 -9.00
N SER A 312 10.58 9.66 -7.92
CA SER A 312 11.25 9.87 -6.64
C SER A 312 11.46 8.55 -5.89
N PRO A 313 12.56 8.40 -5.13
CA PRO A 313 12.76 7.26 -4.23
C PRO A 313 11.65 7.12 -3.19
N LEU A 314 11.49 5.89 -2.65
CA LEU A 314 10.41 5.55 -1.70
C LEU A 314 10.48 6.29 -0.37
N ASP A 315 11.68 6.61 0.09
CA ASP A 315 11.97 7.33 1.33
C ASP A 315 11.51 8.80 1.33
N HIS A 316 10.91 9.23 0.22
CA HIS A 316 10.44 10.60 0.01
C HIS A 316 8.90 10.72 -0.07
N TYR A 317 8.17 9.65 0.26
CA TYR A 317 6.71 9.62 0.24
C TYR A 317 6.11 9.43 1.62
#